data_d9c33dc1345e4de752467e3c135eb326
#
_entry.id   d9c33dc1345e4de752467e3c135eb326
#
_cell.length_a   1.000
_cell.length_b   1.000
_cell.length_c   1.000
_cell.angle_alpha   90.00
_cell.angle_beta   90.00
_cell.angle_gamma   90.00
#
_symmetry.space_group_name_H-M   'P 1'
#
loop_
_entity.id
_entity.type
_entity.pdbx_description
1 polymer ?
#
loop_
_entity_poly.entity_id
_entity_poly.type
_entity_poly.pdbx_seq_one_letter_code
_entity_poly.pdbx_strand_id
1 'polypeptide(L)'
;MRVAVFAQNDSKIQEAKDAGADIVGAEDLAQRIQNGEIDFDRCLATPDMMPIVGRVARVLGPRGLMPNPKLGTLSNDIGHAVSESKKGAMEIRTDKEGTIHASIGRVSFEIDQLVENLKSLLLTVQAAKPTGAPKGKYFLGVSLSTTMGRGSVRLDLNRAVPTSRLFMREDNV
;
A
#
# COMPACT_ATOMS: atom_id res chain seq x y z
N MET A 1 -6.36 2.45 -10.62
CA MET A 1 -5.93 1.25 -9.90
C MET A 1 -7.01 0.19 -10.10
N ARG A 2 -6.67 -0.94 -10.72
CA ARG A 2 -7.62 -2.04 -10.98
C ARG A 2 -7.57 -3.03 -9.82
N VAL A 3 -8.74 -3.37 -9.29
CA VAL A 3 -8.89 -4.23 -8.10
C VAL A 3 -9.60 -5.52 -8.49
N ALA A 4 -8.94 -6.65 -8.23
CA ALA A 4 -9.52 -7.98 -8.37
C ALA A 4 -9.98 -8.51 -7.01
N VAL A 5 -11.15 -9.14 -6.97
CA VAL A 5 -11.76 -9.68 -5.75
C VAL A 5 -12.07 -11.16 -5.91
N PHE A 6 -11.56 -11.97 -5.00
CA PHE A 6 -11.94 -13.37 -4.86
C PHE A 6 -13.09 -13.51 -3.86
N ALA A 7 -14.27 -13.82 -4.37
CA ALA A 7 -15.46 -14.09 -3.57
C ALA A 7 -16.27 -15.22 -4.17
N GLN A 8 -16.87 -16.07 -3.33
CA GLN A 8 -17.68 -17.20 -3.74
C GLN A 8 -19.19 -16.91 -3.58
N ASN A 9 -19.56 -16.11 -2.57
CA ASN A 9 -20.94 -15.80 -2.27
C ASN A 9 -21.48 -14.70 -3.19
N ASP A 10 -22.65 -14.92 -3.79
CA ASP A 10 -23.27 -13.94 -4.69
C ASP A 10 -23.51 -12.57 -4.03
N SER A 11 -23.85 -12.55 -2.73
CA SER A 11 -23.99 -11.31 -1.97
C SER A 11 -22.66 -10.53 -1.88
N LYS A 12 -21.55 -11.21 -1.66
CA LYS A 12 -20.22 -10.58 -1.60
C LYS A 12 -19.70 -10.18 -2.97
N ILE A 13 -20.09 -10.91 -4.01
CA ILE A 13 -19.80 -10.55 -5.41
C ILE A 13 -20.53 -9.25 -5.78
N GLN A 14 -21.79 -9.11 -5.36
CA GLN A 14 -22.55 -7.91 -5.61
C GLN A 14 -22.00 -6.71 -4.82
N GLU A 15 -21.71 -6.90 -3.54
CA GLU A 15 -21.06 -5.91 -2.68
C GLU A 15 -19.73 -5.43 -3.27
N ALA A 16 -18.90 -6.34 -3.79
CA ALA A 16 -17.64 -5.99 -4.45
C ALA A 16 -17.85 -5.15 -5.71
N LYS A 17 -18.85 -5.49 -6.53
CA LYS A 17 -19.19 -4.74 -7.74
C LYS A 17 -19.74 -3.35 -7.41
N ASP A 18 -20.60 -3.24 -6.40
CA ASP A 18 -21.19 -1.98 -5.95
C ASP A 18 -20.11 -1.05 -5.36
N ALA A 19 -19.10 -1.62 -4.67
CA ALA A 19 -17.93 -0.90 -4.21
C ALA A 19 -16.95 -0.52 -5.34
N GLY A 20 -17.20 -1.00 -6.57
CA GLY A 20 -16.46 -0.65 -7.75
C GLY A 20 -15.26 -1.56 -8.06
N ALA A 21 -15.26 -2.83 -7.65
CA ALA A 21 -14.25 -3.80 -8.08
C ALA A 21 -14.29 -4.00 -9.61
N ASP A 22 -13.11 -4.06 -10.23
CA ASP A 22 -13.00 -4.15 -11.69
C ASP A 22 -13.15 -5.61 -12.16
N ILE A 23 -12.65 -6.55 -11.38
CA ILE A 23 -12.69 -7.98 -11.67
C ILE A 23 -13.17 -8.71 -10.42
N VAL A 24 -14.24 -9.47 -10.52
CA VAL A 24 -14.75 -10.30 -9.43
C VAL A 24 -14.92 -11.71 -9.93
N GLY A 25 -14.40 -12.68 -9.20
CA GLY A 25 -14.50 -14.09 -9.58
C GLY A 25 -14.03 -15.04 -8.49
N ALA A 26 -14.20 -16.32 -8.75
CA ALA A 26 -13.78 -17.41 -7.88
C ALA A 26 -12.71 -18.28 -8.57
N GLU A 27 -13.07 -19.50 -8.98
CA GLU A 27 -12.15 -20.42 -9.68
C GLU A 27 -11.82 -19.93 -11.09
N ASP A 28 -12.74 -19.27 -11.78
CA ASP A 28 -12.52 -18.70 -13.11
C ASP A 28 -11.38 -17.66 -13.10
N LEU A 29 -11.36 -16.82 -12.06
CA LEU A 29 -10.29 -15.85 -11.87
C LEU A 29 -8.94 -16.54 -11.58
N ALA A 30 -8.97 -17.62 -10.79
CA ALA A 30 -7.76 -18.38 -10.51
C ALA A 30 -7.18 -19.04 -11.78
N GLN A 31 -8.03 -19.56 -12.67
CA GLN A 31 -7.59 -20.12 -13.96
C GLN A 31 -6.96 -19.06 -14.87
N ARG A 32 -7.56 -17.87 -14.98
CA ARG A 32 -6.99 -16.74 -15.74
C ARG A 32 -5.61 -16.35 -15.23
N ILE A 33 -5.45 -16.27 -13.91
CA ILE A 33 -4.15 -15.96 -13.29
C ILE A 33 -3.12 -17.06 -13.57
N GLN A 34 -3.52 -18.34 -13.56
CA GLN A 34 -2.62 -19.45 -13.92
C GLN A 34 -2.17 -19.36 -15.39
N ASN A 35 -3.04 -18.92 -16.27
CA ASN A 35 -2.72 -18.69 -17.69
C ASN A 35 -1.85 -17.45 -17.91
N GLY A 36 -1.57 -16.67 -16.85
CA GLY A 36 -0.73 -15.47 -16.92
C GLY A 36 -1.48 -14.17 -17.17
N GLU A 37 -2.81 -14.18 -17.24
CA GLU A 37 -3.64 -12.99 -17.37
C GLU A 37 -3.76 -12.28 -16.03
N ILE A 38 -2.94 -11.25 -15.81
CA ILE A 38 -2.96 -10.45 -14.57
C ILE A 38 -3.15 -8.99 -14.97
N ASP A 39 -4.40 -8.59 -15.09
CA ASP A 39 -4.83 -7.26 -15.49
C ASP A 39 -5.29 -6.40 -14.31
N PHE A 40 -4.73 -6.62 -13.12
CA PHE A 40 -5.07 -5.89 -11.90
C PHE A 40 -3.83 -5.49 -11.11
N ASP A 41 -3.97 -4.40 -10.36
CA ASP A 41 -2.91 -3.83 -9.53
C ASP A 41 -3.00 -4.32 -8.07
N ARG A 42 -4.18 -4.76 -7.63
CA ARG A 42 -4.42 -5.32 -6.29
C ARG A 42 -5.37 -6.49 -6.31
N CYS A 43 -5.11 -7.42 -5.40
CA CYS A 43 -5.93 -8.60 -5.19
C CYS A 43 -6.49 -8.62 -3.76
N LEU A 44 -7.80 -8.69 -3.65
CA LEU A 44 -8.52 -8.87 -2.39
C LEU A 44 -9.16 -10.25 -2.36
N ALA A 45 -9.28 -10.83 -1.18
CA ALA A 45 -9.92 -12.13 -1.02
C ALA A 45 -10.73 -12.20 0.26
N THR A 46 -11.77 -13.03 0.24
CA THR A 46 -12.41 -13.49 1.48
C THR A 46 -11.59 -14.63 2.09
N PRO A 47 -11.62 -14.81 3.42
CA PRO A 47 -10.92 -15.92 4.08
C PRO A 47 -11.29 -17.29 3.52
N ASP A 48 -12.54 -17.46 3.10
CA ASP A 48 -13.07 -18.70 2.53
C ASP A 48 -12.39 -19.08 1.20
N MET A 49 -11.89 -18.08 0.46
CA MET A 49 -11.25 -18.25 -0.85
C MET A 49 -9.75 -18.53 -0.77
N MET A 50 -9.15 -18.48 0.41
CA MET A 50 -7.70 -18.72 0.59
C MET A 50 -7.19 -20.05 0.03
N PRO A 51 -7.93 -21.17 0.11
CA PRO A 51 -7.49 -22.42 -0.52
C PRO A 51 -7.34 -22.32 -2.05
N ILE A 52 -8.21 -21.56 -2.71
CA ILE A 52 -8.16 -21.32 -4.16
C ILE A 52 -7.04 -20.36 -4.51
N VAL A 53 -6.92 -19.25 -3.76
CA VAL A 53 -5.83 -18.27 -3.91
C VAL A 53 -4.47 -18.93 -3.67
N GLY A 54 -4.37 -19.90 -2.77
CA GLY A 54 -3.16 -20.70 -2.52
C GLY A 54 -2.65 -21.43 -3.77
N ARG A 55 -3.54 -21.89 -4.67
CA ARG A 55 -3.14 -22.53 -5.93
C ARG A 55 -2.42 -21.59 -6.90
N VAL A 56 -2.75 -20.29 -6.84
CA VAL A 56 -2.15 -19.24 -7.66
C VAL A 56 -1.05 -18.44 -6.95
N ALA A 57 -0.72 -18.82 -5.72
CA ALA A 57 0.28 -18.14 -4.89
C ALA A 57 1.66 -18.06 -5.55
N ARG A 58 2.05 -19.05 -6.36
CA ARG A 58 3.31 -19.05 -7.11
C ARG A 58 3.40 -17.91 -8.13
N VAL A 59 2.25 -17.46 -8.63
CA VAL A 59 2.17 -16.38 -9.64
C VAL A 59 1.98 -15.02 -8.95
N LEU A 60 1.12 -14.94 -7.94
CA LEU A 60 0.81 -13.71 -7.19
C LEU A 60 1.90 -13.31 -6.21
N GLY A 61 2.58 -14.29 -5.58
CA GLY A 61 3.60 -14.06 -4.55
C GLY A 61 4.77 -13.19 -5.02
N PRO A 62 5.49 -13.55 -6.12
CA PRO A 62 6.61 -12.76 -6.62
C PRO A 62 6.23 -11.34 -7.05
N ARG A 63 4.96 -11.14 -7.44
CA ARG A 63 4.43 -9.82 -7.83
C ARG A 63 3.92 -8.99 -6.66
N GLY A 64 3.92 -9.53 -5.43
CA GLY A 64 3.41 -8.84 -4.25
C GLY A 64 1.88 -8.68 -4.22
N LEU A 65 1.15 -9.46 -5.04
CA LEU A 65 -0.30 -9.40 -5.17
C LEU A 65 -1.04 -10.42 -4.29
N MET A 66 -0.30 -11.18 -3.47
CA MET A 66 -0.89 -12.18 -2.58
C MET A 66 -1.72 -11.50 -1.47
N PRO A 67 -3.01 -11.86 -1.31
CA PRO A 67 -3.83 -11.34 -0.21
C PRO A 67 -3.23 -11.67 1.16
N ASN A 68 -3.17 -10.67 2.05
CA ASN A 68 -2.59 -10.80 3.37
C ASN A 68 -3.47 -10.08 4.41
N PRO A 69 -3.83 -10.72 5.54
CA PRO A 69 -4.63 -10.09 6.58
C PRO A 69 -3.94 -8.87 7.20
N LYS A 70 -2.61 -8.85 7.27
CA LYS A 70 -1.84 -7.71 7.81
C LYS A 70 -1.96 -6.45 6.95
N LEU A 71 -2.22 -6.60 5.67
CA LEU A 71 -2.38 -5.52 4.69
C LEU A 71 -3.85 -5.11 4.49
N GLY A 72 -4.78 -5.73 5.21
CA GLY A 72 -6.21 -5.49 5.03
C GLY A 72 -6.76 -6.02 3.70
N THR A 73 -5.97 -6.77 2.92
CA THR A 73 -6.38 -7.34 1.63
C THR A 73 -7.11 -8.67 1.76
N LEU A 74 -7.16 -9.22 2.98
CA LEU A 74 -7.97 -10.37 3.36
C LEU A 74 -9.00 -9.91 4.40
N SER A 75 -10.25 -9.71 3.99
CA SER A 75 -11.33 -9.22 4.85
C SER A 75 -12.65 -9.91 4.55
N ASN A 76 -13.52 -9.97 5.55
CA ASN A 76 -14.92 -10.38 5.37
C ASN A 76 -15.77 -9.23 4.82
N ASP A 77 -15.39 -7.98 5.11
CA ASP A 77 -16.02 -6.77 4.59
C ASP A 77 -15.29 -6.34 3.30
N ILE A 78 -15.84 -6.81 2.18
CA ILE A 78 -15.25 -6.58 0.86
C ILE A 78 -15.50 -5.14 0.39
N GLY A 79 -16.67 -4.59 0.67
CA GLY A 79 -17.03 -3.24 0.24
C GLY A 79 -16.05 -2.19 0.77
N HIS A 80 -15.77 -2.25 2.07
CA HIS A 80 -14.78 -1.37 2.70
C HIS A 80 -13.37 -1.60 2.15
N ALA A 81 -12.93 -2.86 2.03
CA ALA A 81 -11.61 -3.20 1.53
C ALA A 81 -11.37 -2.74 0.08
N VAL A 82 -12.38 -2.83 -0.80
CA VAL A 82 -12.32 -2.33 -2.17
C VAL A 82 -12.23 -0.81 -2.19
N SER A 83 -13.07 -0.12 -1.41
CA SER A 83 -13.06 1.35 -1.36
C SER A 83 -11.72 1.90 -0.85
N GLU A 84 -11.14 1.29 0.19
CA GLU A 84 -9.81 1.65 0.68
C GLU A 84 -8.71 1.37 -0.35
N SER A 85 -8.77 0.21 -1.00
CA SER A 85 -7.79 -0.14 -2.04
C SER A 85 -7.84 0.84 -3.21
N LYS A 86 -9.03 1.31 -3.59
CA LYS A 86 -9.18 2.32 -4.66
C LYS A 86 -8.67 3.70 -4.29
N LYS A 87 -8.69 4.07 -3.01
CA LYS A 87 -8.05 5.31 -2.52
C LYS A 87 -6.52 5.29 -2.67
N GLY A 88 -5.92 4.15 -2.97
CA GLY A 88 -4.50 4.06 -3.26
C GLY A 88 -3.65 3.71 -2.04
N ALA A 89 -4.09 2.75 -1.23
CA ALA A 89 -3.26 2.24 -0.13
C ALA A 89 -1.92 1.69 -0.64
N MET A 90 -0.83 2.08 0.01
CA MET A 90 0.52 1.65 -0.34
C MET A 90 1.10 0.77 0.76
N GLU A 91 1.79 -0.29 0.36
CA GLU A 91 2.52 -1.15 1.28
C GLU A 91 3.90 -0.57 1.57
N ILE A 92 4.22 -0.42 2.85
CA ILE A 92 5.53 0.02 3.31
C ILE A 92 6.34 -1.21 3.70
N ARG A 93 7.49 -1.41 3.06
CA ARG A 93 8.44 -2.48 3.38
C ARG A 93 9.80 -1.88 3.74
N THR A 94 10.42 -2.46 4.75
CA THR A 94 11.78 -2.13 5.14
C THR A 94 12.75 -3.07 4.44
N ASP A 95 13.79 -2.55 3.84
CA ASP A 95 14.88 -3.32 3.25
C ASP A 95 15.83 -3.87 4.33
N LYS A 96 16.77 -4.75 3.94
CA LYS A 96 17.75 -5.37 4.83
C LYS A 96 18.65 -4.34 5.54
N GLU A 97 18.86 -3.20 4.92
CA GLU A 97 19.66 -2.08 5.44
C GLU A 97 18.86 -1.13 6.35
N GLY A 98 17.56 -1.40 6.56
CA GLY A 98 16.69 -0.54 7.35
C GLY A 98 16.15 0.67 6.58
N THR A 99 16.29 0.69 5.26
CA THR A 99 15.75 1.75 4.41
C THR A 99 14.32 1.44 3.99
N ILE A 100 13.46 2.45 4.03
CA ILE A 100 12.07 2.37 3.57
C ILE A 100 11.95 3.10 2.24
N HIS A 101 11.52 2.40 1.22
CA HIS A 101 11.23 2.95 -0.10
C HIS A 101 9.72 3.06 -0.26
N ALA A 102 9.24 4.28 -0.50
CA ALA A 102 7.83 4.56 -0.62
C ALA A 102 7.55 5.62 -1.68
N SER A 103 6.52 5.44 -2.48
CA SER A 103 6.06 6.43 -3.45
C SER A 103 5.06 7.37 -2.77
N ILE A 104 5.33 8.67 -2.75
CA ILE A 104 4.44 9.67 -2.13
C ILE A 104 3.39 10.25 -3.09
N GLY A 105 3.59 10.07 -4.38
CA GLY A 105 2.64 10.56 -5.38
C GLY A 105 3.18 10.55 -6.79
N ARG A 106 2.47 11.21 -7.67
CA ARG A 106 2.80 11.38 -9.09
C ARG A 106 3.05 12.85 -9.39
N VAL A 107 3.70 13.12 -10.51
CA VAL A 107 3.98 14.49 -10.98
C VAL A 107 2.69 15.30 -11.22
N SER A 108 1.56 14.62 -11.46
CA SER A 108 0.25 15.24 -11.64
C SER A 108 -0.42 15.69 -10.34
N PHE A 109 0.15 15.39 -9.18
CA PHE A 109 -0.40 15.76 -7.88
C PHE A 109 0.03 17.21 -7.55
N GLU A 110 -0.85 17.92 -6.87
CA GLU A 110 -0.54 19.24 -6.31
C GLU A 110 0.49 19.13 -5.17
N ILE A 111 1.24 20.18 -4.95
CA ILE A 111 2.31 20.20 -3.95
C ILE A 111 1.74 19.92 -2.55
N ASP A 112 0.60 20.49 -2.21
CA ASP A 112 -0.06 20.29 -0.91
C ASP A 112 -0.43 18.82 -0.66
N GLN A 113 -0.93 18.14 -1.68
CA GLN A 113 -1.24 16.71 -1.63
C GLN A 113 0.01 15.86 -1.40
N LEU A 114 1.15 16.22 -2.04
CA LEU A 114 2.41 15.53 -1.84
C LEU A 114 2.96 15.73 -0.43
N VAL A 115 2.84 16.94 0.12
CA VAL A 115 3.24 17.26 1.50
C VAL A 115 2.38 16.49 2.51
N GLU A 116 1.07 16.42 2.29
CA GLU A 116 0.15 15.67 3.14
C GLU A 116 0.43 14.16 3.11
N ASN A 117 0.67 13.60 1.92
CA ASN A 117 1.06 12.20 1.76
C ASN A 117 2.40 11.90 2.46
N LEU A 118 3.39 12.78 2.32
CA LEU A 118 4.67 12.65 3.01
C LEU A 118 4.49 12.69 4.53
N LYS A 119 3.67 13.61 5.03
CA LYS A 119 3.35 13.73 6.46
C LYS A 119 2.68 12.46 6.99
N SER A 120 1.69 11.94 6.28
CA SER A 120 0.99 10.69 6.63
C SER A 120 1.95 9.50 6.65
N LEU A 121 2.84 9.39 5.65
CA LEU A 121 3.88 8.36 5.58
C LEU A 121 4.79 8.40 6.81
N LEU A 122 5.33 9.58 7.15
CA LEU A 122 6.25 9.73 8.28
C LEU A 122 5.59 9.40 9.62
N LEU A 123 4.32 9.79 9.80
CA LEU A 123 3.53 9.43 10.99
C LEU A 123 3.29 7.93 11.09
N THR A 124 2.95 7.28 9.98
CA THR A 124 2.74 5.81 9.92
C THR A 124 4.02 5.06 10.26
N VAL A 125 5.16 5.47 9.69
CA VAL A 125 6.48 4.88 10.01
C VAL A 125 6.85 5.08 11.47
N GLN A 126 6.55 6.24 12.05
CA GLN A 126 6.78 6.51 13.46
C GLN A 126 5.89 5.63 14.35
N ALA A 127 4.63 5.44 14.00
CA ALA A 127 3.70 4.59 14.73
C ALA A 127 4.08 3.10 14.65
N ALA A 128 4.65 2.67 13.52
CA ALA A 128 5.14 1.31 13.32
C ALA A 128 6.46 1.00 14.03
N LYS A 129 7.02 1.94 14.78
CA LYS A 129 8.28 1.76 15.53
C LYS A 129 8.14 0.59 16.52
N PRO A 130 8.99 -0.46 16.44
CA PRO A 130 8.95 -1.58 17.36
C PRO A 130 9.34 -1.15 18.79
N THR A 131 8.71 -1.76 19.79
CA THR A 131 8.93 -1.47 21.23
C THR A 131 10.35 -1.76 21.70
N GLY A 132 11.11 -2.60 20.98
CA GLY A 132 12.52 -2.93 21.24
C GLY A 132 13.54 -2.07 20.52
N ALA A 133 13.11 -1.04 19.77
CA ALA A 133 14.03 -0.20 19.04
C ALA A 133 14.95 0.61 19.99
N PRO A 134 16.25 0.75 19.65
CA PRO A 134 17.21 1.46 20.47
C PRO A 134 16.75 2.88 20.80
N LYS A 135 17.07 3.35 22.01
CA LYS A 135 16.77 4.70 22.51
C LYS A 135 17.63 5.77 21.77
N GLY A 136 17.53 5.85 20.47
CA GLY A 136 18.29 6.79 19.64
C GLY A 136 17.43 7.46 18.58
N LYS A 137 18.08 8.13 17.66
CA LYS A 137 17.41 8.71 16.50
C LYS A 137 16.83 7.59 15.62
N TYR A 138 15.51 7.50 15.53
CA TYR A 138 14.83 6.50 14.70
C TYR A 138 14.98 6.81 13.21
N PHE A 139 14.77 8.07 12.84
CA PHE A 139 15.02 8.55 11.49
C PHE A 139 16.47 9.01 11.37
N LEU A 140 17.26 8.36 10.51
CA LEU A 140 18.64 8.71 10.21
C LEU A 140 18.76 9.69 9.05
N GLY A 141 17.85 9.61 8.09
CA GLY A 141 17.79 10.48 6.93
C GLY A 141 16.48 10.30 6.20
N VAL A 142 16.00 11.37 5.58
CA VAL A 142 14.85 11.37 4.67
C VAL A 142 15.29 12.05 3.39
N SER A 143 15.10 11.40 2.26
CA SER A 143 15.45 11.96 0.96
C SER A 143 14.32 11.75 -0.04
N LEU A 144 14.11 12.73 -0.89
CA LEU A 144 13.15 12.71 -1.99
C LEU A 144 13.89 12.58 -3.31
N SER A 145 13.41 11.70 -4.16
CA SER A 145 13.90 11.55 -5.53
C SER A 145 12.75 11.35 -6.49
N THR A 146 12.92 11.78 -7.71
CA THR A 146 12.01 11.43 -8.80
C THR A 146 12.53 10.22 -9.54
N THR A 147 11.63 9.41 -10.13
CA THR A 147 12.00 8.14 -10.80
C THR A 147 13.07 8.32 -11.87
N MET A 148 13.02 9.43 -12.64
CA MET A 148 13.96 9.75 -13.72
C MET A 148 14.84 10.95 -13.40
N GLY A 149 14.84 11.43 -12.15
CA GLY A 149 15.63 12.57 -11.72
C GLY A 149 17.13 12.23 -11.56
N ARG A 150 18.00 13.22 -11.79
CA ARG A 150 19.46 13.06 -11.70
C ARG A 150 20.00 12.96 -10.27
N GLY A 151 19.17 13.01 -9.24
CA GLY A 151 19.62 12.94 -7.86
C GLY A 151 18.49 12.93 -6.84
N SER A 152 18.86 12.75 -5.58
CA SER A 152 17.95 12.82 -4.44
C SER A 152 18.20 14.10 -3.65
N VAL A 153 17.11 14.74 -3.22
CA VAL A 153 17.15 15.91 -2.34
C VAL A 153 16.98 15.43 -0.90
N ARG A 154 17.96 15.72 -0.05
CA ARG A 154 17.89 15.36 1.36
C ARG A 154 17.05 16.41 2.11
N LEU A 155 16.07 15.92 2.88
CA LEU A 155 15.24 16.78 3.71
C LEU A 155 15.91 17.05 5.06
N ASP A 156 15.64 18.23 5.64
CA ASP A 156 16.07 18.54 7.00
C ASP A 156 15.28 17.66 7.99
N LEU A 157 16.04 16.88 8.76
CA LEU A 157 15.46 15.98 9.77
C LEU A 157 14.65 16.72 10.84
N ASN A 158 15.01 17.95 11.18
CA ASN A 158 14.26 18.74 12.15
C ASN A 158 12.83 19.04 11.68
N ARG A 159 12.62 19.14 10.37
CA ARG A 159 11.32 19.38 9.76
C ARG A 159 10.62 18.08 9.32
N ALA A 160 11.38 17.05 9.02
CA ALA A 160 10.84 15.78 8.53
C ALA A 160 10.44 14.80 9.65
N VAL A 161 10.99 14.93 10.86
CA VAL A 161 10.73 13.98 11.95
C VAL A 161 9.50 14.37 12.75
N PRO A 162 8.48 13.48 12.90
CA PRO A 162 7.24 13.78 13.61
C PRO A 162 7.41 14.15 15.10
N THR A 163 8.51 13.73 15.73
CA THR A 163 8.82 14.09 17.12
C THR A 163 9.43 15.47 17.29
N SER A 164 9.77 16.15 16.21
CA SER A 164 10.34 17.50 16.25
C SER A 164 9.27 18.57 16.45
N ARG A 165 9.62 19.64 17.17
CA ARG A 165 8.76 20.82 17.32
C ARG A 165 8.53 21.57 16.02
N LEU A 166 9.42 21.39 15.04
CA LEU A 166 9.40 22.04 13.72
C LEU A 166 8.77 21.16 12.64
N PHE A 167 8.13 20.04 13.01
CA PHE A 167 7.55 19.11 12.06
C PHE A 167 6.57 19.79 11.11
N MET A 168 6.89 19.79 9.81
CA MET A 168 6.09 20.37 8.71
C MET A 168 5.60 21.80 8.97
N ARG A 169 6.34 22.59 9.75
CA ARG A 169 6.05 24.01 9.88
C ARG A 169 6.47 24.76 8.62
N GLU A 170 5.55 25.52 8.09
CA GLU A 170 5.85 26.57 7.11
C GLU A 170 6.55 27.72 7.84
N ASP A 171 7.75 28.10 7.38
CA ASP A 171 8.31 29.38 7.79
C ASP A 171 7.51 30.44 7.03
N ASN A 172 6.73 31.23 7.75
CA ASN A 172 6.24 32.50 7.21
C ASN A 172 7.48 33.36 6.90
N VAL A 173 7.86 33.37 5.61
CA VAL A 173 8.84 34.32 5.06
C VAL A 173 8.17 35.64 4.82
#